data_37dbec97b78c297c61463c56efe7b33b
#
_entry.id   37dbec97b78c297c61463c56efe7b33b
#
_cell.length_a   1.000
_cell.length_b   1.000
_cell.length_c   1.000
_cell.angle_alpha   90.00
_cell.angle_beta   90.00
_cell.angle_gamma   90.00
#
_symmetry.space_group_name_H-M   'P 1'
#
loop_
_entity.id
_entity.type
_entity.pdbx_description
1 polymer ?
#
loop_
_entity_poly.entity_id
_entity_poly.type
_entity_poly.pdbx_seq_one_letter_code
_entity_poly.pdbx_strand_id
1 'polypeptide(L)'
;ITLLPAVDAVTAGNSVILKPSEYSPNVSKVLTKLIGMTFERGHVDVINGGVEECSYLLDQDFDYIFFTGSTRVGKIVMQKASEHFTPVTLELGGKCPCVVDKTANLKLTARRIVFGKFLNSGQTCVAPDYVYCQEGIKDELIKHITAEIENQYKDSLNNEDYPRIVNLKQFSVMKGFIDNG
;
A
#
# COMPACT_ATOMS: atom_id res chain seq x y z
N ILE A 1 -1.56 -2.44 -7.11
CA ILE A 1 -1.90 -3.47 -6.13
C ILE A 1 -3.04 -4.35 -6.66
N THR A 2 -4.22 -3.81 -7.01
CA THR A 2 -5.39 -4.62 -7.41
C THR A 2 -5.23 -5.30 -8.79
N LEU A 3 -4.80 -4.56 -9.81
CA LEU A 3 -4.80 -5.06 -11.19
C LEU A 3 -3.62 -5.97 -11.52
N LEU A 4 -2.44 -5.73 -10.98
CA LEU A 4 -1.24 -6.50 -11.34
C LEU A 4 -1.41 -7.99 -11.01
N PRO A 5 -1.79 -8.39 -9.78
CA PRO A 5 -2.04 -9.80 -9.47
C PRO A 5 -3.19 -10.41 -10.30
N ALA A 6 -4.20 -9.58 -10.66
CA ALA A 6 -5.30 -10.02 -11.51
C ALA A 6 -4.82 -10.34 -12.94
N VAL A 7 -3.95 -9.49 -13.50
CA VAL A 7 -3.35 -9.72 -14.83
C VAL A 7 -2.56 -11.03 -14.83
N ASP A 8 -1.75 -11.27 -13.79
CA ASP A 8 -0.97 -12.49 -13.66
C ASP A 8 -1.89 -13.74 -13.60
N ALA A 9 -2.95 -13.67 -12.79
CA ALA A 9 -3.91 -14.77 -12.65
C ALA A 9 -4.67 -15.05 -13.96
N VAL A 10 -5.18 -14.01 -14.63
CA VAL A 10 -5.90 -14.15 -15.91
C VAL A 10 -4.97 -14.68 -17.00
N THR A 11 -3.73 -14.19 -17.05
CA THR A 11 -2.73 -14.67 -18.02
C THR A 11 -2.41 -16.16 -17.84
N ALA A 12 -2.49 -16.64 -16.59
CA ALA A 12 -2.34 -18.05 -16.27
C ALA A 12 -3.62 -18.88 -16.50
N GLY A 13 -4.70 -18.28 -17.01
CA GLY A 13 -5.95 -18.97 -17.35
C GLY A 13 -6.97 -19.08 -16.22
N ASN A 14 -6.82 -18.30 -15.15
CA ASN A 14 -7.74 -18.32 -14.01
C ASN A 14 -8.89 -17.36 -14.17
N SER A 15 -10.03 -17.67 -13.55
CA SER A 15 -11.08 -16.70 -13.24
C SER A 15 -10.71 -15.91 -11.97
N VAL A 16 -11.12 -14.65 -11.91
CA VAL A 16 -10.68 -13.75 -10.83
C VAL A 16 -11.85 -12.95 -10.25
N ILE A 17 -11.92 -12.91 -8.93
CA ILE A 17 -12.78 -11.95 -8.21
C ILE A 17 -11.90 -10.87 -7.60
N LEU A 18 -12.15 -9.61 -7.96
CA LEU A 18 -11.49 -8.43 -7.40
C LEU A 18 -12.35 -7.84 -6.29
N LYS A 19 -11.77 -7.64 -5.11
CA LYS A 19 -12.39 -6.89 -4.02
C LYS A 19 -11.53 -5.67 -3.68
N PRO A 20 -11.74 -4.54 -4.36
CA PRO A 20 -11.01 -3.30 -4.06
C PRO A 20 -11.39 -2.75 -2.69
N SER A 21 -10.54 -1.86 -2.15
CA SER A 21 -10.75 -1.26 -0.83
C SER A 21 -11.96 -0.32 -0.81
N GLU A 22 -12.78 -0.41 0.22
CA GLU A 22 -13.89 0.50 0.52
C GLU A 22 -13.41 1.94 0.79
N TYR A 23 -12.16 2.12 1.15
CA TYR A 23 -11.55 3.45 1.35
C TYR A 23 -11.20 4.17 0.03
N SER A 24 -11.34 3.50 -1.11
CA SER A 24 -11.09 4.08 -2.43
C SER A 24 -12.33 3.97 -3.34
N PRO A 25 -13.48 4.53 -2.95
CA PRO A 25 -14.77 4.28 -3.62
C PRO A 25 -14.80 4.76 -5.08
N ASN A 26 -14.12 5.85 -5.42
CA ASN A 26 -14.06 6.36 -6.79
C ASN A 26 -13.22 5.44 -7.68
N VAL A 27 -12.08 4.96 -7.18
CA VAL A 27 -11.25 3.97 -7.90
C VAL A 27 -12.02 2.67 -8.10
N SER A 28 -12.72 2.20 -7.08
CA SER A 28 -13.54 0.99 -7.14
C SER A 28 -14.64 1.08 -8.22
N LYS A 29 -15.30 2.24 -8.34
CA LYS A 29 -16.30 2.50 -9.42
C LYS A 29 -15.66 2.42 -10.80
N VAL A 30 -14.48 3.02 -10.99
CA VAL A 30 -13.76 2.98 -12.27
C VAL A 30 -13.33 1.56 -12.60
N LEU A 31 -12.80 0.82 -11.63
CA LEU A 31 -12.42 -0.58 -11.80
C LEU A 31 -13.62 -1.44 -12.20
N THR A 32 -14.74 -1.30 -11.52
CA THR A 32 -15.98 -2.04 -11.86
C THR A 32 -16.41 -1.78 -13.30
N LYS A 33 -16.39 -0.50 -13.73
CA LYS A 33 -16.72 -0.14 -15.10
C LYS A 33 -15.74 -0.73 -16.11
N LEU A 34 -14.43 -0.59 -15.84
CA LEU A 34 -13.37 -1.08 -16.72
C LEU A 34 -13.45 -2.60 -16.90
N ILE A 35 -13.55 -3.35 -15.82
CA ILE A 35 -13.65 -4.81 -15.85
C ILE A 35 -14.91 -5.25 -16.59
N GLY A 36 -16.07 -4.68 -16.29
CA GLY A 36 -17.33 -5.02 -16.96
C GLY A 36 -17.39 -4.67 -18.46
N MET A 37 -16.49 -3.78 -18.93
CA MET A 37 -16.34 -3.47 -20.37
C MET A 37 -15.33 -4.41 -21.06
N THR A 38 -14.46 -5.07 -20.30
CA THR A 38 -13.30 -5.82 -20.85
C THR A 38 -13.50 -7.32 -20.78
N PHE A 39 -14.15 -7.81 -19.74
CA PHE A 39 -14.28 -9.23 -19.47
C PHE A 39 -15.75 -9.64 -19.41
N GLU A 40 -16.02 -10.87 -19.82
CA GLU A 40 -17.33 -11.50 -19.61
C GLU A 40 -17.54 -11.79 -18.11
N ARG A 41 -18.80 -11.72 -17.69
CA ARG A 41 -19.20 -12.05 -16.33
C ARG A 41 -18.83 -13.50 -15.99
N GLY A 42 -18.25 -13.70 -14.83
CA GLY A 42 -17.76 -15.02 -14.38
C GLY A 42 -16.31 -15.31 -14.78
N HIS A 43 -15.70 -14.51 -15.67
CA HIS A 43 -14.27 -14.60 -15.93
C HIS A 43 -13.47 -13.66 -15.02
N VAL A 44 -13.81 -12.36 -15.03
CA VAL A 44 -13.28 -11.38 -14.07
C VAL A 44 -14.44 -10.55 -13.54
N ASP A 45 -14.67 -10.61 -12.24
CA ASP A 45 -15.72 -9.86 -11.57
C ASP A 45 -15.17 -8.94 -10.48
N VAL A 46 -15.91 -7.86 -10.18
CA VAL A 46 -15.57 -6.92 -9.11
C VAL A 46 -16.68 -6.92 -8.06
N ILE A 47 -16.32 -7.21 -6.82
CA ILE A 47 -17.20 -7.11 -5.66
C ILE A 47 -16.80 -5.89 -4.85
N ASN A 48 -17.68 -4.90 -4.78
CA ASN A 48 -17.52 -3.73 -3.93
C ASN A 48 -18.16 -3.98 -2.58
N GLY A 49 -17.57 -3.43 -1.52
CA GLY A 49 -18.09 -3.54 -0.17
C GLY A 49 -17.01 -3.48 0.88
N GLY A 50 -17.41 -3.64 2.12
CA GLY A 50 -16.56 -3.54 3.30
C GLY A 50 -16.27 -4.89 3.96
N VAL A 51 -16.40 -4.90 5.29
CA VAL A 51 -16.07 -6.07 6.11
C VAL A 51 -17.04 -7.23 5.86
N GLU A 52 -18.32 -6.96 5.62
CA GLU A 52 -19.34 -8.01 5.40
C GLU A 52 -19.03 -8.78 4.12
N GLU A 53 -18.80 -8.09 3.00
CA GLU A 53 -18.47 -8.72 1.73
C GLU A 53 -17.12 -9.43 1.77
N CYS A 54 -16.14 -8.87 2.47
CA CYS A 54 -14.87 -9.56 2.70
C CYS A 54 -15.07 -10.86 3.46
N SER A 55 -15.86 -10.85 4.54
CA SER A 55 -16.13 -12.04 5.35
C SER A 55 -16.87 -13.10 4.54
N TYR A 56 -17.90 -12.68 3.78
CA TYR A 56 -18.61 -13.57 2.90
C TYR A 56 -17.71 -14.24 1.85
N LEU A 57 -16.80 -13.46 1.23
CA LEU A 57 -15.86 -14.02 0.27
C LEU A 57 -14.88 -15.01 0.93
N LEU A 58 -14.40 -14.72 2.13
CA LEU A 58 -13.48 -15.60 2.84
C LEU A 58 -14.12 -16.92 3.31
N ASP A 59 -15.45 -17.00 3.35
CA ASP A 59 -16.19 -18.22 3.62
C ASP A 59 -16.49 -19.05 2.35
N GLN A 60 -16.03 -18.59 1.16
CA GLN A 60 -16.17 -19.32 -0.09
C GLN A 60 -14.93 -20.17 -0.39
N ASP A 61 -15.12 -21.20 -1.20
CA ASP A 61 -14.09 -22.13 -1.67
C ASP A 61 -13.33 -21.51 -2.85
N PHE A 62 -12.17 -20.92 -2.59
CA PHE A 62 -11.26 -20.41 -3.61
C PHE A 62 -10.04 -21.33 -3.75
N ASP A 63 -9.53 -21.47 -4.97
CA ASP A 63 -8.26 -22.16 -5.22
C ASP A 63 -7.06 -21.37 -4.72
N TYR A 64 -7.18 -20.04 -4.61
CA TYR A 64 -6.10 -19.15 -4.17
C TYR A 64 -6.62 -17.80 -3.71
N ILE A 65 -6.00 -17.23 -2.68
CA ILE A 65 -6.30 -15.87 -2.19
C ILE A 65 -5.02 -15.03 -2.20
N PHE A 66 -5.05 -13.90 -2.93
CA PHE A 66 -4.03 -12.86 -2.87
C PHE A 66 -4.59 -11.69 -2.06
N PHE A 67 -3.98 -11.39 -0.94
CA PHE A 67 -4.43 -10.34 -0.03
C PHE A 67 -3.34 -9.29 0.20
N THR A 68 -3.70 -8.01 0.06
CA THR A 68 -2.86 -6.88 0.48
C THR A 68 -3.59 -6.07 1.54
N GLY A 69 -2.94 -5.85 2.68
CA GLY A 69 -3.52 -5.07 3.77
C GLY A 69 -2.75 -5.12 5.08
N SER A 70 -3.45 -4.90 6.19
CA SER A 70 -2.81 -4.91 7.52
C SER A 70 -2.51 -6.33 8.00
N THR A 71 -1.45 -6.50 8.80
CA THR A 71 -1.09 -7.78 9.45
C THR A 71 -2.26 -8.37 10.24
N ARG A 72 -3.07 -7.51 10.91
CA ARG A 72 -4.25 -7.97 11.66
C ARG A 72 -5.27 -8.64 10.75
N VAL A 73 -5.57 -8.03 9.60
CA VAL A 73 -6.53 -8.60 8.63
C VAL A 73 -5.92 -9.79 7.91
N GLY A 74 -4.63 -9.74 7.56
CA GLY A 74 -3.94 -10.89 6.95
C GLY A 74 -3.99 -12.15 7.80
N LYS A 75 -3.92 -12.03 9.14
CA LYS A 75 -4.14 -13.18 10.05
C LYS A 75 -5.55 -13.76 9.93
N ILE A 76 -6.58 -12.90 9.81
CA ILE A 76 -7.97 -13.35 9.62
C ILE A 76 -8.10 -14.09 8.28
N VAL A 77 -7.55 -13.52 7.21
CA VAL A 77 -7.54 -14.15 5.89
C VAL A 77 -6.89 -15.53 5.93
N MET A 78 -5.72 -15.65 6.55
CA MET A 78 -5.00 -16.92 6.69
C MET A 78 -5.79 -17.95 7.50
N GLN A 79 -6.42 -17.50 8.60
CA GLN A 79 -7.27 -18.39 9.42
C GLN A 79 -8.47 -18.93 8.64
N LYS A 80 -9.17 -18.05 7.90
CA LYS A 80 -10.32 -18.44 7.09
C LYS A 80 -9.92 -19.34 5.92
N ALA A 81 -8.88 -19.01 5.21
CA ALA A 81 -8.36 -19.81 4.11
C ALA A 81 -7.97 -21.24 4.57
N SER A 82 -7.48 -21.38 5.80
CA SER A 82 -7.11 -22.70 6.34
C SER A 82 -8.29 -23.65 6.53
N GLU A 83 -9.51 -23.12 6.68
CA GLU A 83 -10.74 -23.94 6.77
C GLU A 83 -11.02 -24.72 5.49
N HIS A 84 -10.55 -24.21 4.33
CA HIS A 84 -10.70 -24.78 3.00
C HIS A 84 -9.38 -25.28 2.39
N PHE A 85 -8.27 -25.24 3.14
CA PHE A 85 -6.92 -25.51 2.64
C PHE A 85 -6.49 -24.61 1.47
N THR A 86 -7.09 -23.42 1.36
CA THR A 86 -6.80 -22.46 0.30
C THR A 86 -5.42 -21.82 0.53
N PRO A 87 -4.49 -21.93 -0.43
CA PRO A 87 -3.20 -21.23 -0.36
C PRO A 87 -3.40 -19.71 -0.38
N VAL A 88 -2.54 -18.98 0.36
CA VAL A 88 -2.61 -17.53 0.43
C VAL A 88 -1.27 -16.86 0.18
N THR A 89 -1.28 -15.73 -0.54
CA THR A 89 -0.20 -14.75 -0.51
C THR A 89 -0.67 -13.54 0.26
N LEU A 90 0.10 -13.17 1.28
CA LEU A 90 -0.18 -12.03 2.14
C LEU A 90 0.87 -10.93 1.93
N GLU A 91 0.45 -9.85 1.26
CA GLU A 91 1.22 -8.62 1.13
C GLU A 91 0.82 -7.66 2.26
N LEU A 92 1.73 -7.44 3.20
CA LEU A 92 1.44 -6.74 4.45
C LEU A 92 2.25 -5.45 4.58
N GLY A 93 2.17 -4.79 5.73
CA GLY A 93 2.97 -3.61 6.03
C GLY A 93 4.45 -3.95 6.23
N GLY A 94 5.30 -2.93 6.15
CA GLY A 94 6.75 -3.05 6.31
C GLY A 94 7.36 -1.96 7.17
N LYS A 95 8.56 -2.23 7.65
CA LYS A 95 9.48 -1.33 8.34
C LYS A 95 10.78 -1.27 7.54
N CYS A 96 10.73 -0.68 6.34
CA CYS A 96 11.77 -0.78 5.34
C CYS A 96 13.00 0.08 5.69
N PRO A 97 14.18 -0.53 5.91
CA PRO A 97 15.41 0.19 6.14
C PRO A 97 15.91 0.85 4.84
N CYS A 98 16.50 2.04 4.99
CA CYS A 98 17.28 2.67 3.95
C CYS A 98 18.74 2.80 4.42
N VAL A 99 19.68 2.19 3.72
CA VAL A 99 21.10 2.23 4.08
C VAL A 99 21.83 3.19 3.15
N VAL A 100 22.56 4.16 3.72
CA VAL A 100 23.31 5.16 2.98
C VAL A 100 24.76 5.18 3.46
N ASP A 101 25.67 4.77 2.59
CA ASP A 101 27.11 4.82 2.85
C ASP A 101 27.79 6.05 2.22
N LYS A 102 29.05 6.27 2.54
CA LYS A 102 29.83 7.43 2.07
C LYS A 102 30.07 7.49 0.55
N THR A 103 29.84 6.38 -0.17
CA THR A 103 30.01 6.35 -1.64
C THR A 103 28.74 6.80 -2.37
N ALA A 104 27.62 6.96 -1.64
CA ALA A 104 26.36 7.35 -2.22
C ALA A 104 26.37 8.82 -2.72
N ASN A 105 25.69 9.09 -3.83
CA ASN A 105 25.39 10.45 -4.24
C ASN A 105 24.28 11.02 -3.33
N LEU A 106 24.64 11.81 -2.31
CA LEU A 106 23.72 12.25 -1.26
C LEU A 106 22.53 13.06 -1.79
N LYS A 107 22.75 13.91 -2.81
CA LYS A 107 21.67 14.69 -3.43
C LYS A 107 20.62 13.79 -4.10
N LEU A 108 21.07 12.82 -4.89
CA LEU A 108 20.19 11.86 -5.56
C LEU A 108 19.52 10.94 -4.54
N THR A 109 20.25 10.52 -3.51
CA THR A 109 19.76 9.69 -2.41
C THR A 109 18.63 10.39 -1.65
N ALA A 110 18.84 11.65 -1.27
CA ALA A 110 17.82 12.47 -0.59
C ALA A 110 16.54 12.58 -1.44
N ARG A 111 16.68 12.88 -2.73
CA ARG A 111 15.54 12.96 -3.67
C ARG A 111 14.74 11.66 -3.71
N ARG A 112 15.41 10.51 -3.75
CA ARG A 112 14.76 9.18 -3.76
C ARG A 112 14.11 8.84 -2.43
N ILE A 113 14.75 9.16 -1.31
CA ILE A 113 14.19 8.95 0.04
C ILE A 113 12.93 9.79 0.20
N VAL A 114 12.98 11.09 -0.14
CA VAL A 114 11.85 12.01 -0.03
C VAL A 114 10.70 11.54 -0.92
N PHE A 115 10.95 11.24 -2.19
CA PHE A 115 9.94 10.70 -3.08
C PHE A 115 9.29 9.43 -2.51
N GLY A 116 10.10 8.43 -2.12
CA GLY A 116 9.59 7.15 -1.61
C GLY A 116 8.84 7.27 -0.29
N LYS A 117 9.24 8.24 0.57
CA LYS A 117 8.59 8.42 1.88
C LYS A 117 7.34 9.28 1.81
N PHE A 118 7.31 10.31 0.98
CA PHE A 118 6.18 11.25 0.92
C PHE A 118 5.10 10.84 -0.08
N LEU A 119 5.42 9.94 -1.02
CA LEU A 119 4.42 9.38 -1.92
C LEU A 119 3.25 8.79 -1.11
N ASN A 120 2.03 9.16 -1.45
CA ASN A 120 0.81 8.75 -0.76
C ASN A 120 0.84 9.04 0.77
N SER A 121 1.46 10.14 1.18
CA SER A 121 1.68 10.50 2.59
C SER A 121 2.39 9.42 3.41
N GLY A 122 3.29 8.66 2.77
CA GLY A 122 4.04 7.58 3.41
C GLY A 122 3.24 6.30 3.69
N GLN A 123 2.00 6.22 3.24
CA GLN A 123 1.11 5.07 3.44
C GLN A 123 1.38 3.98 2.39
N THR A 124 2.61 3.50 2.34
CA THR A 124 3.10 2.52 1.35
C THR A 124 3.94 1.47 2.07
N CYS A 125 3.68 0.20 1.80
CA CYS A 125 4.35 -0.93 2.45
C CYS A 125 5.88 -0.92 2.28
N VAL A 126 6.38 -0.39 1.16
CA VAL A 126 7.81 -0.29 0.83
C VAL A 126 8.39 1.11 1.05
N ALA A 127 7.65 2.04 1.69
CA ALA A 127 8.19 3.37 1.99
C ALA A 127 9.39 3.26 2.94
N PRO A 128 10.46 4.03 2.72
CA PRO A 128 11.56 4.14 3.68
C PRO A 128 11.02 4.51 5.06
N ASP A 129 11.28 3.66 6.07
CA ASP A 129 10.77 3.89 7.42
C ASP A 129 11.85 4.54 8.30
N TYR A 130 13.08 4.07 8.18
CA TYR A 130 14.24 4.63 8.87
C TYR A 130 15.50 4.55 7.99
N VAL A 131 16.44 5.45 8.28
CA VAL A 131 17.69 5.57 7.51
C VAL A 131 18.88 5.23 8.40
N TYR A 132 19.61 4.17 8.02
CA TYR A 132 20.95 3.92 8.52
C TYR A 132 21.95 4.71 7.68
N CYS A 133 22.54 5.72 8.26
CA CYS A 133 23.51 6.58 7.60
C CYS A 133 24.91 6.35 8.18
N GLN A 134 25.89 6.16 7.31
CA GLN A 134 27.28 6.03 7.76
C GLN A 134 27.73 7.33 8.45
N GLU A 135 28.53 7.19 9.50
CA GLU A 135 29.09 8.32 10.21
C GLU A 135 29.86 9.27 9.27
N GLY A 136 29.74 10.57 9.53
CA GLY A 136 30.40 11.62 8.76
C GLY A 136 29.62 12.18 7.56
N ILE A 137 28.55 11.51 7.08
CA ILE A 137 27.70 12.02 5.99
C ILE A 137 26.29 12.41 6.45
N LYS A 138 25.95 12.17 7.72
CA LYS A 138 24.62 12.37 8.28
C LYS A 138 24.09 13.79 8.09
N ASP A 139 24.89 14.79 8.50
CA ASP A 139 24.44 16.19 8.49
C ASP A 139 24.25 16.73 7.06
N GLU A 140 25.11 16.29 6.14
CA GLU A 140 24.96 16.63 4.72
C GLU A 140 23.73 15.97 4.11
N LEU A 141 23.48 14.69 4.41
CA LEU A 141 22.27 14.00 3.97
C LEU A 141 21.00 14.66 4.49
N ILE A 142 20.97 15.06 5.79
CA ILE A 142 19.82 15.77 6.38
C ILE A 142 19.57 17.09 5.64
N LYS A 143 20.61 17.88 5.33
CA LYS A 143 20.46 19.13 4.55
C LYS A 143 19.83 18.88 3.18
N HIS A 144 20.28 17.84 2.48
CA HIS A 144 19.69 17.47 1.19
C HIS A 144 18.26 16.99 1.31
N ILE A 145 17.92 16.18 2.33
CA ILE A 145 16.55 15.72 2.58
C ILE A 145 15.62 16.91 2.86
N THR A 146 16.04 17.84 3.73
CA THR A 146 15.25 19.04 4.05
C THR A 146 15.02 19.88 2.80
N ALA A 147 16.06 20.11 1.99
CA ALA A 147 15.93 20.86 0.75
C ALA A 147 15.00 20.19 -0.27
N GLU A 148 15.02 18.87 -0.36
CA GLU A 148 14.12 18.13 -1.25
C GLU A 148 12.67 18.12 -0.74
N ILE A 149 12.42 18.08 0.56
CA ILE A 149 11.08 18.22 1.14
C ILE A 149 10.52 19.61 0.77
N GLU A 150 11.29 20.67 0.99
CA GLU A 150 10.89 22.04 0.60
C GLU A 150 10.63 22.14 -0.91
N ASN A 151 11.47 21.52 -1.75
CA ASN A 151 11.32 21.57 -3.19
C ASN A 151 10.07 20.84 -3.70
N GLN A 152 9.78 19.65 -3.16
CA GLN A 152 8.71 18.79 -3.68
C GLN A 152 7.37 18.98 -2.95
N TYR A 153 7.39 19.37 -1.66
CA TYR A 153 6.21 19.33 -0.77
C TYR A 153 6.00 20.60 0.05
N LYS A 154 6.60 21.74 -0.36
CA LYS A 154 6.59 23.01 0.35
C LYS A 154 5.23 23.43 0.89
N ASP A 155 4.17 23.20 0.16
CA ASP A 155 2.81 23.62 0.51
C ASP A 155 1.85 22.44 0.68
N SER A 156 2.36 21.31 1.15
CA SER A 156 1.58 20.07 1.29
C SER A 156 0.35 20.21 2.20
N LEU A 157 0.37 21.14 3.15
CA LEU A 157 -0.77 21.39 4.05
C LEU A 157 -1.97 22.00 3.32
N ASN A 158 -1.73 22.90 2.36
CA ASN A 158 -2.77 23.60 1.60
C ASN A 158 -2.99 23.01 0.21
N ASN A 159 -2.14 22.07 -0.21
CA ASN A 159 -2.25 21.42 -1.51
C ASN A 159 -3.33 20.33 -1.50
N GLU A 160 -4.39 20.52 -2.28
CA GLU A 160 -5.50 19.56 -2.41
C GLU A 160 -5.07 18.27 -3.12
N ASP A 161 -4.03 18.31 -3.96
CA ASP A 161 -3.48 17.13 -4.65
C ASP A 161 -2.62 16.26 -3.73
N TYR A 162 -2.16 16.79 -2.56
CA TYR A 162 -1.38 16.00 -1.62
C TYR A 162 -2.32 15.13 -0.77
N PRO A 163 -2.18 13.80 -0.82
CA PRO A 163 -3.08 12.90 -0.11
C PRO A 163 -3.01 13.06 1.40
N ARG A 164 -4.11 12.78 2.07
CA ARG A 164 -4.22 12.79 3.53
C ARG A 164 -4.16 11.36 4.08
N ILE A 165 -4.03 11.24 5.40
CA ILE A 165 -4.13 9.95 6.09
C ILE A 165 -5.54 9.38 5.81
N VAL A 166 -5.58 8.11 5.44
CA VAL A 166 -6.75 7.43 4.85
C VAL A 166 -8.03 7.48 5.69
N ASN A 167 -7.91 7.50 7.02
CA ASN A 167 -9.03 7.61 7.93
C ASN A 167 -8.60 8.11 9.32
N LEU A 168 -9.59 8.50 10.15
CA LEU A 168 -9.35 9.04 11.49
C LEU A 168 -8.65 8.03 12.43
N LYS A 169 -8.89 6.74 12.27
CA LYS A 169 -8.24 5.71 13.08
C LYS A 169 -6.73 5.70 12.82
N GLN A 170 -6.29 5.71 11.56
CA GLN A 170 -4.88 5.77 11.21
C GLN A 170 -4.25 7.11 11.59
N PHE A 171 -4.98 8.20 11.42
CA PHE A 171 -4.55 9.52 11.90
C PHE A 171 -4.27 9.51 13.40
N SER A 172 -5.18 8.96 14.22
CA SER A 172 -5.00 8.87 15.67
C SER A 172 -3.79 8.01 16.07
N VAL A 173 -3.51 6.93 15.32
CA VAL A 173 -2.31 6.10 15.55
C VAL A 173 -1.04 6.91 15.27
N MET A 174 -0.98 7.63 14.14
CA MET A 174 0.18 8.47 13.79
C MET A 174 0.37 9.60 14.81
N LYS A 175 -0.72 10.26 15.19
CA LYS A 175 -0.69 11.29 16.23
C LYS A 175 -0.16 10.74 17.56
N GLY A 176 -0.58 9.55 17.95
CA GLY A 176 -0.10 8.89 19.16
C GLY A 176 1.40 8.62 19.15
N PHE A 177 2.01 8.33 18.00
CA PHE A 177 3.48 8.19 17.90
C PHE A 177 4.19 9.54 18.07
N ILE A 178 3.62 10.63 17.57
CA ILE A 178 4.19 11.97 17.72
C ILE A 178 4.06 12.46 19.19
N ASP A 179 2.91 12.22 19.81
CA ASP A 179 2.62 12.67 21.16
C ASP A 179 3.40 11.90 22.25
N ASN A 180 3.83 10.67 22.00
CA ASN A 180 4.48 9.76 22.97
C ASN A 180 5.94 9.41 22.61
N GLY A 181 6.48 9.91 21.52
CA GLY A 181 7.87 9.75 21.08
C GLY A 181 8.71 10.93 21.47
#